data_6f3c21ca2c9ddbf6f82741ce0780ca4a
#
_entry.id   6f3c21ca2c9ddbf6f82741ce0780ca4a
#
_cell.length_a   1.000
_cell.length_b   1.000
_cell.length_c   1.000
_cell.angle_alpha   90.00
_cell.angle_beta   90.00
_cell.angle_gamma   90.00
#
_symmetry.space_group_name_H-M   'P 1'
#
loop_
_entity.id
_entity.type
_entity.pdbx_description
1 polymer ?
#
loop_
_entity_poly.entity_id
_entity_poly.type
_entity_poly.pdbx_seq_one_letter_code
_entity_poly.pdbx_strand_id
1 'polypeptide(L)'
;IADDKWNPSDIWAVKSTDIIFNDDNIEALNNQILDLFEKKQLVGISLKKLGPNPKLTIPTEDKPTEELLYTSSKVSPISKDAYINMSDGSEMQLRTFATNGTSFQGEISGKTAKQGKIGGGIIQTFFAKQGIEIPSSSISLNNAKNPSKEFIEEFISLAKNYGGFDINEEELIQKGIDWISSKYQALSIIKAIEENDKDKVNRALADIFGYAKSTSSISSVYLKVS
;
A
#
# COMPACT_ATOMS: atom_id res chain seq x y z
N ILE A 1 17.69 -16.91 -3.47
CA ILE A 1 18.07 -15.49 -3.46
C ILE A 1 16.79 -14.77 -3.10
N ALA A 2 16.74 -14.10 -1.93
CA ALA A 2 15.61 -13.28 -1.59
C ALA A 2 15.49 -12.16 -2.64
N ASP A 3 14.26 -11.90 -3.13
CA ASP A 3 14.01 -10.80 -4.06
C ASP A 3 14.53 -9.50 -3.45
N ASP A 4 15.52 -8.92 -4.08
CA ASP A 4 16.05 -7.61 -3.70
C ASP A 4 15.03 -6.53 -4.08
N LYS A 5 14.14 -6.23 -3.12
CA LYS A 5 13.11 -5.20 -3.28
C LYS A 5 13.64 -3.78 -3.06
N TRP A 6 14.85 -3.66 -2.52
CA TRP A 6 15.49 -2.38 -2.27
C TRP A 6 16.06 -1.79 -3.56
N ASN A 7 16.62 -2.61 -4.44
CA ASN A 7 17.25 -2.16 -5.68
C ASN A 7 16.29 -2.28 -6.88
N PRO A 8 15.66 -1.19 -7.33
CA PRO A 8 14.74 -1.22 -8.48
C PRO A 8 15.45 -1.19 -9.82
N SER A 9 16.78 -1.10 -9.82
CA SER A 9 17.58 -0.94 -11.05
C SER A 9 17.92 -2.29 -11.65
N ASP A 10 17.60 -2.46 -12.92
CA ASP A 10 17.95 -3.65 -13.69
C ASP A 10 19.42 -3.57 -14.20
N ILE A 11 19.94 -2.36 -14.39
CA ILE A 11 21.27 -2.05 -14.86
C ILE A 11 21.85 -0.89 -14.06
N TRP A 12 23.15 -0.96 -13.77
CA TRP A 12 23.90 0.16 -13.21
C TRP A 12 24.94 0.67 -14.21
N ALA A 13 24.83 1.94 -14.56
CA ALA A 13 25.87 2.64 -15.32
C ALA A 13 26.84 3.29 -14.33
N VAL A 14 28.11 2.93 -14.38
CA VAL A 14 29.17 3.45 -13.50
C VAL A 14 30.26 4.15 -14.33
N LYS A 15 30.73 5.28 -13.82
CA LYS A 15 31.83 6.03 -14.44
C LYS A 15 33.21 5.42 -14.12
N SER A 16 33.35 4.82 -12.95
CA SER A 16 34.55 4.14 -12.48
C SER A 16 34.19 2.90 -11.67
N THR A 17 34.98 1.85 -11.76
CA THR A 17 34.85 0.64 -10.95
C THR A 17 35.46 0.78 -9.55
N ASP A 18 36.09 1.91 -9.26
CA ASP A 18 36.78 2.15 -7.98
C ASP A 18 35.85 2.71 -6.87
N ILE A 19 34.54 2.64 -7.10
CA ILE A 19 33.53 3.07 -6.12
C ILE A 19 33.48 2.03 -4.99
N ILE A 20 33.82 2.45 -3.79
CA ILE A 20 33.64 1.66 -2.56
C ILE A 20 32.32 2.07 -1.93
N PHE A 21 31.44 1.10 -1.76
CA PHE A 21 30.14 1.34 -1.10
C PHE A 21 30.27 1.21 0.41
N ASN A 22 29.58 2.10 1.12
CA ASN A 22 29.37 1.96 2.55
C ASN A 22 28.22 1.00 2.79
N ASP A 23 28.47 -0.14 3.42
CA ASP A 23 27.50 -1.21 3.70
C ASP A 23 27.07 -1.26 5.18
N ASP A 24 27.43 -0.26 6.00
CA ASP A 24 27.12 -0.22 7.43
C ASP A 24 25.62 -0.29 7.69
N ASN A 25 24.83 0.40 6.85
CA ASN A 25 23.37 0.34 6.87
C ASN A 25 22.76 0.87 5.57
N ILE A 26 21.48 0.56 5.33
CA ILE A 26 20.75 0.92 4.11
C ILE A 26 20.66 2.45 3.93
N GLU A 27 20.53 3.22 5.01
CA GLU A 27 20.42 4.66 4.95
C GLU A 27 21.74 5.30 4.47
N ALA A 28 22.86 4.87 5.03
CA ALA A 28 24.18 5.32 4.60
C ALA A 28 24.44 4.97 3.13
N LEU A 29 24.08 3.76 2.72
CA LEU A 29 24.19 3.30 1.33
C LEU A 29 23.31 4.14 0.38
N ASN A 30 22.08 4.44 0.74
CA ASN A 30 21.18 5.28 -0.06
C ASN A 30 21.73 6.71 -0.22
N ASN A 31 22.22 7.29 0.86
CA ASN A 31 22.82 8.63 0.82
C ASN A 31 24.05 8.66 -0.09
N GLN A 32 24.88 7.64 -0.04
CA GLN A 32 26.03 7.51 -0.93
C GLN A 32 25.63 7.34 -2.39
N ILE A 33 24.60 6.51 -2.68
CA ILE A 33 24.09 6.33 -4.05
C ILE A 33 23.49 7.63 -4.58
N LEU A 34 22.78 8.39 -3.75
CA LEU A 34 22.24 9.69 -4.13
C LEU A 34 23.37 10.68 -4.47
N ASP A 35 24.41 10.79 -3.64
CA ASP A 35 25.57 11.63 -3.88
C ASP A 35 26.30 11.26 -5.18
N LEU A 36 26.48 9.94 -5.42
CA LEU A 36 27.09 9.44 -6.65
C LEU A 36 26.23 9.72 -7.88
N PHE A 37 24.90 9.66 -7.74
CA PHE A 37 23.96 10.00 -8.80
C PHE A 37 24.04 11.49 -9.15
N GLU A 38 24.01 12.38 -8.16
CA GLU A 38 24.14 13.84 -8.36
C GLU A 38 25.47 14.20 -9.03
N LYS A 39 26.55 13.53 -8.64
CA LYS A 39 27.87 13.65 -9.26
C LYS A 39 28.00 12.97 -10.64
N LYS A 40 26.94 12.34 -11.12
CA LYS A 40 26.92 11.57 -12.40
C LYS A 40 28.00 10.49 -12.47
N GLN A 41 28.30 9.87 -11.33
CA GLN A 41 29.28 8.79 -11.21
C GLN A 41 28.62 7.41 -11.19
N LEU A 42 27.36 7.33 -10.73
CA LEU A 42 26.57 6.11 -10.68
C LEU A 42 25.13 6.41 -11.05
N VAL A 43 24.56 5.62 -11.97
CA VAL A 43 23.15 5.77 -12.39
C VAL A 43 22.51 4.40 -12.45
N GLY A 44 21.45 4.19 -11.64
CA GLY A 44 20.59 3.05 -11.75
C GLY A 44 19.59 3.22 -12.91
N ILE A 45 19.37 2.19 -13.69
CA ILE A 45 18.44 2.18 -14.83
C ILE A 45 17.45 1.06 -14.64
N SER A 46 16.16 1.39 -14.51
CA SER A 46 15.08 0.41 -14.52
C SER A 46 14.45 0.32 -15.88
N LEU A 47 14.50 -0.88 -16.45
CA LEU A 47 13.93 -1.17 -17.76
C LEU A 47 12.47 -1.60 -17.59
N LYS A 48 11.57 -0.96 -18.31
CA LYS A 48 10.17 -1.36 -18.41
C LYS A 48 9.86 -1.71 -19.87
N LYS A 49 8.80 -2.51 -20.08
CA LYS A 49 8.36 -2.80 -21.45
C LYS A 49 8.12 -1.47 -22.18
N LEU A 50 8.90 -1.22 -23.23
CA LEU A 50 8.78 -0.01 -24.02
C LEU A 50 7.42 0.05 -24.71
N GLY A 51 6.70 1.15 -24.47
CA GLY A 51 5.52 1.52 -25.25
C GLY A 51 5.90 2.17 -26.58
N PRO A 52 4.92 2.55 -27.42
CA PRO A 52 5.18 3.17 -28.73
C PRO A 52 5.88 4.54 -28.62
N ASN A 53 5.84 5.18 -27.47
CA ASN A 53 6.52 6.45 -27.21
C ASN A 53 7.35 6.32 -25.93
N PRO A 54 8.57 5.82 -25.97
CA PRO A 54 9.41 5.65 -24.80
C PRO A 54 9.75 7.00 -24.16
N LYS A 55 9.62 7.07 -22.84
CA LYS A 55 9.95 8.27 -22.06
C LYS A 55 11.03 7.95 -21.04
N LEU A 56 12.00 8.84 -20.94
CA LEU A 56 12.95 8.83 -19.83
C LEU A 56 12.39 9.70 -18.71
N THR A 57 12.16 9.12 -17.54
CA THR A 57 11.72 9.86 -16.36
C THR A 57 12.74 9.69 -15.24
N ILE A 58 13.13 10.80 -14.65
CA ILE A 58 13.78 10.80 -13.34
C ILE A 58 12.63 10.91 -12.34
N PRO A 59 12.45 9.94 -11.43
CA PRO A 59 11.49 10.11 -10.36
C PRO A 59 11.94 11.30 -9.52
N THR A 60 11.28 12.45 -9.72
CA THR A 60 11.63 13.70 -9.04
C THR A 60 11.24 13.63 -7.57
N GLU A 61 12.06 14.29 -6.76
CA GLU A 61 11.83 14.55 -5.36
C GLU A 61 10.49 15.27 -5.11
N ASP A 62 9.98 15.04 -3.93
CA ASP A 62 8.70 15.50 -3.48
C ASP A 62 8.51 17.00 -3.54
N LYS A 63 7.45 17.45 -4.16
CA LYS A 63 6.87 18.76 -3.85
C LYS A 63 6.42 18.75 -2.39
N PRO A 64 6.47 19.92 -1.68
CA PRO A 64 5.93 20.01 -0.32
C PRO A 64 4.52 19.40 -0.32
N THR A 65 4.30 18.47 0.56
CA THR A 65 3.05 17.72 0.67
C THR A 65 1.94 18.70 1.03
N GLU A 66 1.02 18.96 0.10
CA GLU A 66 -0.30 19.42 0.48
C GLU A 66 -0.85 18.46 1.53
N GLU A 67 -1.57 18.97 2.51
CA GLU A 67 -2.14 18.15 3.58
C GLU A 67 -2.96 17.02 2.96
N LEU A 68 -2.53 15.78 3.21
CA LEU A 68 -3.14 14.60 2.62
C LEU A 68 -4.41 14.23 3.40
N LEU A 69 -5.57 14.54 2.84
CA LEU A 69 -6.86 14.34 3.50
C LEU A 69 -7.64 13.19 2.86
N TYR A 70 -8.31 12.42 3.68
CA TYR A 70 -9.30 11.44 3.23
C TYR A 70 -10.47 12.12 2.52
N THR A 71 -10.88 11.59 1.39
CA THR A 71 -12.01 12.12 0.62
C THR A 71 -13.19 11.17 0.52
N SER A 72 -12.93 9.90 0.24
CA SER A 72 -13.97 8.88 0.08
C SER A 72 -13.41 7.47 0.14
N SER A 73 -14.31 6.52 0.34
CA SER A 73 -14.03 5.09 0.15
C SER A 73 -14.96 4.48 -0.91
N LYS A 74 -14.53 3.40 -1.51
CA LYS A 74 -15.32 2.61 -2.46
C LYS A 74 -15.06 1.12 -2.23
N VAL A 75 -16.11 0.33 -2.19
CA VAL A 75 -16.02 -1.13 -2.01
C VAL A 75 -16.65 -1.82 -3.22
N SER A 76 -15.92 -2.74 -3.82
CA SER A 76 -16.48 -3.58 -4.89
C SER A 76 -17.32 -4.70 -4.28
N PRO A 77 -18.60 -4.88 -4.61
CA PRO A 77 -19.39 -6.02 -4.14
C PRO A 77 -19.00 -7.34 -4.81
N ILE A 78 -18.27 -7.28 -5.93
CA ILE A 78 -17.93 -8.44 -6.75
C ILE A 78 -16.51 -8.91 -6.47
N SER A 79 -15.52 -8.02 -6.68
CA SER A 79 -14.11 -8.34 -6.47
C SER A 79 -13.72 -8.24 -4.98
N LYS A 80 -12.51 -8.64 -4.62
CA LYS A 80 -11.96 -8.51 -3.26
C LYS A 80 -11.61 -7.06 -2.88
N ASP A 81 -11.67 -6.14 -3.82
CA ASP A 81 -11.08 -4.83 -3.70
C ASP A 81 -11.96 -3.85 -2.92
N ALA A 82 -11.30 -2.99 -2.15
CA ALA A 82 -11.83 -1.74 -1.65
C ALA A 82 -10.77 -0.65 -1.87
N TYR A 83 -11.21 0.59 -1.89
CA TYR A 83 -10.37 1.75 -2.24
C TYR A 83 -10.57 2.87 -1.24
N ILE A 84 -9.48 3.51 -0.85
CA ILE A 84 -9.47 4.73 -0.04
C ILE A 84 -8.84 5.83 -0.89
N ASN A 85 -9.58 6.92 -1.11
CA ASN A 85 -9.17 8.04 -1.95
C ASN A 85 -8.73 9.24 -1.10
N MET A 86 -7.68 9.92 -1.55
CA MET A 86 -7.09 11.07 -0.87
C MET A 86 -7.23 12.35 -1.70
N SER A 87 -7.07 13.51 -1.05
CA SER A 87 -7.25 14.84 -1.64
C SER A 87 -6.29 15.16 -2.78
N ASP A 88 -5.09 14.56 -2.80
CA ASP A 88 -4.11 14.72 -3.89
C ASP A 88 -4.41 13.83 -5.11
N GLY A 89 -5.51 13.07 -5.09
CA GLY A 89 -5.89 12.10 -6.10
C GLY A 89 -5.12 10.77 -6.02
N SER A 90 -4.38 10.54 -4.94
CA SER A 90 -3.84 9.21 -4.65
C SER A 90 -4.93 8.29 -4.10
N GLU A 91 -4.72 7.00 -4.30
CA GLU A 91 -5.66 5.94 -3.94
C GLU A 91 -4.90 4.79 -3.28
N MET A 92 -5.47 4.18 -2.26
CA MET A 92 -5.00 2.93 -1.69
C MET A 92 -6.02 1.82 -1.96
N GLN A 93 -5.64 0.84 -2.78
CA GLN A 93 -6.39 -0.38 -2.99
C GLN A 93 -6.10 -1.37 -1.87
N LEU A 94 -7.13 -1.81 -1.18
CA LEU A 94 -7.08 -2.79 -0.09
C LEU A 94 -7.58 -4.15 -0.57
N ARG A 95 -6.78 -5.20 -0.40
CA ARG A 95 -7.18 -6.58 -0.70
C ARG A 95 -6.22 -7.63 -0.16
N THR A 96 -6.65 -8.90 -0.14
CA THR A 96 -5.75 -10.04 -0.01
C THR A 96 -5.21 -10.47 -1.38
N PHE A 97 -3.92 -10.83 -1.43
CA PHE A 97 -3.27 -11.29 -2.67
C PHE A 97 -3.24 -12.81 -2.78
N ALA A 98 -3.14 -13.52 -1.66
CA ALA A 98 -3.17 -14.96 -1.64
C ALA A 98 -4.59 -15.51 -1.67
N THR A 99 -4.81 -16.61 -2.38
CA THR A 99 -6.12 -17.29 -2.51
C THR A 99 -6.61 -17.92 -1.21
N ASN A 100 -5.72 -18.15 -0.25
CA ASN A 100 -6.06 -18.67 1.07
C ASN A 100 -6.45 -17.58 2.10
N GLY A 101 -6.64 -16.33 1.65
CA GLY A 101 -7.02 -15.19 2.50
C GLY A 101 -5.88 -14.57 3.29
N THR A 102 -4.63 -15.05 3.13
CA THR A 102 -3.45 -14.43 3.73
C THR A 102 -2.96 -13.23 2.91
N SER A 103 -1.97 -12.50 3.46
CA SER A 103 -1.32 -11.39 2.76
C SER A 103 -2.26 -10.23 2.40
N PHE A 104 -3.10 -9.80 3.36
CA PHE A 104 -3.85 -8.56 3.22
C PHE A 104 -2.87 -7.37 3.18
N GLN A 105 -3.06 -6.49 2.21
CA GLN A 105 -2.20 -5.33 2.02
C GLN A 105 -2.93 -4.21 1.28
N GLY A 106 -2.37 -2.99 1.41
CA GLY A 106 -2.72 -1.84 0.59
C GLY A 106 -1.72 -1.66 -0.54
N GLU A 107 -2.20 -1.33 -1.73
CA GLU A 107 -1.40 -0.84 -2.85
C GLU A 107 -1.74 0.62 -3.11
N ILE A 108 -0.73 1.49 -3.03
CA ILE A 108 -0.90 2.92 -3.25
C ILE A 108 -0.60 3.26 -4.70
N SER A 109 -1.51 3.98 -5.33
CA SER A 109 -1.37 4.53 -6.67
C SER A 109 -1.80 5.99 -6.71
N GLY A 110 -1.34 6.76 -7.69
CA GLY A 110 -1.70 8.16 -7.87
C GLY A 110 -0.83 8.86 -8.90
N LYS A 111 -1.16 10.10 -9.24
CA LYS A 111 -0.42 10.89 -10.24
C LYS A 111 1.02 11.17 -9.82
N THR A 112 1.24 11.32 -8.53
CA THR A 112 2.55 11.62 -7.92
C THR A 112 3.07 10.50 -7.04
N ALA A 113 2.22 9.53 -6.67
CA ALA A 113 2.62 8.40 -5.86
C ALA A 113 3.34 7.35 -6.72
N LYS A 114 4.57 7.03 -6.36
CA LYS A 114 5.18 5.78 -6.78
C LYS A 114 4.34 4.64 -6.22
N GLN A 115 4.14 3.58 -6.99
CA GLN A 115 3.46 2.38 -6.49
C GLN A 115 4.15 1.88 -5.23
N GLY A 116 3.46 1.96 -4.10
CA GLY A 116 3.93 1.46 -2.82
C GLY A 116 3.01 0.37 -2.32
N LYS A 117 3.56 -0.64 -1.65
CA LYS A 117 2.80 -1.70 -0.99
C LYS A 117 3.00 -1.61 0.51
N ILE A 118 1.90 -1.81 1.25
CA ILE A 118 1.92 -1.79 2.71
C ILE A 118 1.14 -2.98 3.25
N GLY A 119 1.75 -3.75 4.13
CA GLY A 119 1.10 -4.90 4.76
C GLY A 119 0.03 -4.50 5.77
N GLY A 120 -1.02 -5.32 5.91
CA GLY A 120 -2.13 -5.06 6.82
C GLY A 120 -1.74 -4.82 8.26
N GLY A 121 -0.72 -5.51 8.76
CA GLY A 121 -0.19 -5.28 10.12
C GLY A 121 0.42 -3.90 10.33
N ILE A 122 1.03 -3.33 9.30
CA ILE A 122 1.59 -1.97 9.34
C ILE A 122 0.45 -0.94 9.28
N ILE A 123 -0.58 -1.17 8.44
CA ILE A 123 -1.79 -0.34 8.43
C ILE A 123 -2.40 -0.30 9.83
N GLN A 124 -2.59 -1.47 10.47
CA GLN A 124 -3.09 -1.58 11.83
C GLN A 124 -2.24 -0.78 12.83
N THR A 125 -0.92 -0.86 12.72
CA THR A 125 0.00 -0.13 13.62
C THR A 125 -0.19 1.39 13.53
N PHE A 126 -0.37 1.95 12.34
CA PHE A 126 -0.57 3.39 12.17
C PHE A 126 -1.92 3.86 12.72
N PHE A 127 -2.98 3.10 12.53
CA PHE A 127 -4.27 3.39 13.16
C PHE A 127 -4.18 3.29 14.69
N ALA A 128 -3.54 2.26 15.23
CA ALA A 128 -3.35 2.08 16.67
C ALA A 128 -2.55 3.23 17.31
N LYS A 129 -1.56 3.81 16.62
CA LYS A 129 -0.83 5.01 17.08
C LYS A 129 -1.75 6.22 17.30
N GLN A 130 -2.86 6.30 16.60
CA GLN A 130 -3.87 7.34 16.76
C GLN A 130 -4.99 6.94 17.75
N GLY A 131 -4.86 5.77 18.42
CA GLY A 131 -5.86 5.22 19.33
C GLY A 131 -7.08 4.66 18.60
N ILE A 132 -6.96 4.29 17.34
CA ILE A 132 -8.02 3.70 16.51
C ILE A 132 -7.73 2.20 16.38
N GLU A 133 -8.67 1.37 16.83
CA GLU A 133 -8.55 -0.07 16.76
C GLU A 133 -9.20 -0.61 15.50
N ILE A 134 -8.50 -1.50 14.80
CA ILE A 134 -9.01 -2.30 13.69
C ILE A 134 -8.62 -3.77 13.90
N PRO A 135 -9.45 -4.74 13.48
CA PRO A 135 -9.12 -6.16 13.61
C PRO A 135 -7.81 -6.49 12.89
N SER A 136 -7.05 -7.43 13.43
CA SER A 136 -5.87 -7.93 12.73
C SER A 136 -6.26 -8.82 11.54
N SER A 137 -5.39 -8.90 10.55
CA SER A 137 -5.63 -9.78 9.39
C SER A 137 -5.75 -11.25 9.77
N SER A 138 -5.12 -11.70 10.87
CA SER A 138 -5.27 -13.06 11.38
C SER A 138 -6.66 -13.32 11.97
N ILE A 139 -7.23 -12.35 12.70
CA ILE A 139 -8.61 -12.42 13.21
C ILE A 139 -9.59 -12.50 12.03
N SER A 140 -9.45 -11.61 11.07
CA SER A 140 -10.28 -11.59 9.86
C SER A 140 -10.24 -12.93 9.10
N LEU A 141 -9.04 -13.51 8.97
CA LEU A 141 -8.86 -14.80 8.31
C LEU A 141 -9.48 -15.96 9.09
N ASN A 142 -9.31 -15.98 10.42
CA ASN A 142 -9.88 -17.04 11.26
C ASN A 142 -11.41 -17.01 11.23
N ASN A 143 -12.02 -15.84 11.30
CA ASN A 143 -13.46 -15.67 11.20
C ASN A 143 -13.98 -16.08 9.80
N ALA A 144 -13.24 -15.77 8.75
CA ALA A 144 -13.61 -16.18 7.39
C ALA A 144 -13.55 -17.70 7.16
N LYS A 145 -12.68 -18.40 7.88
CA LYS A 145 -12.58 -19.88 7.79
C LYS A 145 -13.72 -20.60 8.50
N ASN A 146 -14.17 -20.06 9.62
CA ASN A 146 -15.19 -20.67 10.47
C ASN A 146 -16.14 -19.55 10.95
N PRO A 147 -17.00 -19.02 10.06
CA PRO A 147 -17.85 -17.90 10.39
C PRO A 147 -18.89 -18.28 11.45
N SER A 148 -18.82 -17.63 12.62
CA SER A 148 -19.88 -17.71 13.62
C SER A 148 -21.10 -16.90 13.18
N LYS A 149 -22.24 -17.12 13.82
CA LYS A 149 -23.45 -16.35 13.55
C LYS A 149 -23.23 -14.86 13.80
N GLU A 150 -22.57 -14.53 14.89
CA GLU A 150 -22.24 -13.14 15.27
C GLU A 150 -21.35 -12.49 14.21
N PHE A 151 -20.35 -13.21 13.70
CA PHE A 151 -19.50 -12.71 12.62
C PHE A 151 -20.30 -12.46 11.32
N ILE A 152 -21.22 -13.36 10.97
CA ILE A 152 -22.07 -13.21 9.79
C ILE A 152 -22.95 -11.96 9.92
N GLU A 153 -23.61 -11.79 11.07
CA GLU A 153 -24.43 -10.61 11.36
C GLU A 153 -23.61 -9.31 11.32
N GLU A 154 -22.43 -9.32 11.91
CA GLU A 154 -21.49 -8.19 11.86
C GLU A 154 -21.06 -7.89 10.42
N PHE A 155 -20.68 -8.91 9.65
CA PHE A 155 -20.27 -8.73 8.25
C PHE A 155 -21.38 -8.10 7.40
N ILE A 156 -22.62 -8.62 7.51
CA ILE A 156 -23.78 -8.09 6.79
C ILE A 156 -24.01 -6.62 7.15
N SER A 157 -23.91 -6.28 8.44
CA SER A 157 -24.01 -4.91 8.92
C SER A 157 -22.91 -4.00 8.33
N LEU A 158 -21.67 -4.47 8.33
CA LEU A 158 -20.54 -3.73 7.74
C LEU A 158 -20.71 -3.52 6.23
N ALA A 159 -21.14 -4.56 5.51
CA ALA A 159 -21.36 -4.47 4.07
C ALA A 159 -22.42 -3.43 3.72
N LYS A 160 -23.52 -3.40 4.46
CA LYS A 160 -24.62 -2.46 4.27
C LYS A 160 -24.22 -1.03 4.62
N ASN A 161 -23.63 -0.84 5.81
CA ASN A 161 -23.38 0.50 6.36
C ASN A 161 -22.15 1.19 5.76
N TYR A 162 -21.09 0.43 5.44
CA TYR A 162 -19.79 0.96 4.98
C TYR A 162 -19.38 0.46 3.60
N GLY A 163 -19.99 -0.63 3.12
CA GLY A 163 -19.70 -1.20 1.81
C GLY A 163 -20.61 -0.70 0.71
N GLY A 164 -21.79 -0.19 1.06
CA GLY A 164 -22.80 0.25 0.12
C GLY A 164 -23.41 -0.91 -0.71
N PHE A 165 -23.41 -2.13 -0.18
CA PHE A 165 -24.04 -3.29 -0.80
C PHE A 165 -24.72 -4.20 0.22
N ASP A 166 -25.80 -4.85 -0.22
CA ASP A 166 -26.48 -5.88 0.55
C ASP A 166 -25.89 -7.25 0.23
N ILE A 167 -25.80 -8.09 1.24
CA ILE A 167 -25.45 -9.50 1.13
C ILE A 167 -26.21 -10.26 2.24
N ASN A 168 -26.76 -11.41 1.93
CA ASN A 168 -27.38 -12.27 2.93
C ASN A 168 -26.43 -13.38 3.38
N GLU A 169 -26.83 -14.13 4.43
CA GLU A 169 -26.02 -15.21 5.00
C GLU A 169 -25.69 -16.30 3.97
N GLU A 170 -26.67 -16.71 3.15
CA GLU A 170 -26.48 -17.77 2.15
C GLU A 170 -25.46 -17.34 1.09
N GLU A 171 -25.58 -16.12 0.59
CA GLU A 171 -24.62 -15.54 -0.37
C GLU A 171 -23.23 -15.38 0.24
N LEU A 172 -23.14 -14.97 1.50
CA LEU A 172 -21.85 -14.78 2.19
C LEU A 172 -21.12 -16.12 2.35
N ILE A 173 -21.81 -17.18 2.77
CA ILE A 173 -21.23 -18.52 2.96
C ILE A 173 -20.71 -19.09 1.63
N GLN A 174 -21.32 -18.72 0.50
CA GLN A 174 -20.86 -19.13 -0.82
C GLN A 174 -19.59 -18.43 -1.30
N LYS A 175 -19.18 -17.32 -0.64
CA LYS A 175 -17.93 -16.62 -0.97
C LYS A 175 -16.72 -17.41 -0.49
N GLY A 176 -15.63 -17.29 -1.21
CA GLY A 176 -14.34 -17.88 -0.79
C GLY A 176 -13.73 -17.17 0.43
N ILE A 177 -12.93 -17.91 1.19
CA ILE A 177 -12.24 -17.41 2.39
C ILE A 177 -11.45 -16.12 2.11
N ASP A 178 -10.79 -16.04 0.97
CA ASP A 178 -10.01 -14.90 0.53
C ASP A 178 -10.89 -13.66 0.28
N TRP A 179 -12.09 -13.85 -0.27
CA TRP A 179 -13.05 -12.77 -0.46
C TRP A 179 -13.60 -12.28 0.89
N ILE A 180 -14.07 -13.18 1.74
CA ILE A 180 -14.64 -12.85 3.07
C ILE A 180 -13.59 -12.14 3.94
N SER A 181 -12.40 -12.71 4.07
CA SER A 181 -11.31 -12.14 4.86
C SER A 181 -10.89 -10.76 4.35
N SER A 182 -10.75 -10.60 3.03
CA SER A 182 -10.40 -9.33 2.41
C SER A 182 -11.45 -8.26 2.66
N LYS A 183 -12.72 -8.61 2.46
CA LYS A 183 -13.84 -7.67 2.64
C LYS A 183 -14.01 -7.26 4.08
N TYR A 184 -14.01 -8.22 5.01
CA TYR A 184 -14.15 -7.91 6.43
C TYR A 184 -13.04 -6.95 6.90
N GLN A 185 -11.79 -7.22 6.52
CA GLN A 185 -10.67 -6.35 6.88
C GLN A 185 -10.81 -4.95 6.27
N ALA A 186 -11.17 -4.86 5.00
CA ALA A 186 -11.35 -3.59 4.31
C ALA A 186 -12.53 -2.78 4.89
N LEU A 187 -13.67 -3.43 5.12
CA LEU A 187 -14.85 -2.81 5.71
C LEU A 187 -14.60 -2.32 7.15
N SER A 188 -13.84 -3.09 7.94
CA SER A 188 -13.43 -2.69 9.28
C SER A 188 -12.54 -1.45 9.27
N ILE A 189 -11.64 -1.33 8.29
CA ILE A 189 -10.81 -0.14 8.10
C ILE A 189 -11.68 1.06 7.70
N ILE A 190 -12.62 0.88 6.75
CA ILE A 190 -13.52 1.96 6.32
C ILE A 190 -14.42 2.41 7.47
N LYS A 191 -14.99 1.48 8.25
CA LYS A 191 -15.71 1.79 9.48
C LYS A 191 -14.85 2.65 10.41
N ALA A 192 -13.62 2.22 10.67
CA ALA A 192 -12.71 2.96 11.52
C ALA A 192 -12.42 4.38 11.00
N ILE A 193 -12.32 4.56 9.68
CA ILE A 193 -12.16 5.87 9.05
C ILE A 193 -13.41 6.74 9.24
N GLU A 194 -14.59 6.19 9.07
CA GLU A 194 -15.85 6.95 9.08
C GLU A 194 -16.37 7.27 10.50
N GLU A 195 -16.07 6.41 11.49
CA GLU A 195 -16.54 6.57 12.87
C GLU A 195 -15.59 7.32 13.80
N ASN A 196 -14.34 7.54 13.41
CA ASN A 196 -13.36 8.19 14.27
C ASN A 196 -13.12 9.66 13.89
N ASP A 197 -12.43 10.35 14.78
CA ASP A 197 -12.03 11.75 14.60
C ASP A 197 -11.23 11.95 13.32
N LYS A 198 -11.65 12.90 12.49
CA LYS A 198 -11.07 13.14 11.16
C LYS A 198 -9.60 13.49 11.19
N ASP A 199 -9.13 14.22 12.20
CA ASP A 199 -7.73 14.61 12.29
C ASP A 199 -6.85 13.41 12.65
N LYS A 200 -7.35 12.50 13.49
CA LYS A 200 -6.67 11.25 13.82
C LYS A 200 -6.61 10.31 12.60
N VAL A 201 -7.71 10.19 11.87
CA VAL A 201 -7.80 9.39 10.66
C VAL A 201 -6.85 9.93 9.59
N ASN A 202 -6.88 11.24 9.32
CA ASN A 202 -6.00 11.86 8.33
C ASN A 202 -4.52 11.68 8.69
N ARG A 203 -4.14 11.81 9.98
CA ARG A 203 -2.77 11.52 10.43
C ARG A 203 -2.39 10.06 10.20
N ALA A 204 -3.26 9.10 10.55
CA ALA A 204 -2.99 7.69 10.30
C ALA A 204 -2.80 7.40 8.81
N LEU A 205 -3.67 7.94 7.96
CA LEU A 205 -3.58 7.77 6.50
C LEU A 205 -2.35 8.47 5.92
N ALA A 206 -2.04 9.69 6.34
CA ALA A 206 -0.83 10.39 5.90
C ALA A 206 0.44 9.60 6.26
N ASP A 207 0.50 9.03 7.46
CA ASP A 207 1.62 8.17 7.88
C ASP A 207 1.70 6.89 7.04
N ILE A 208 0.55 6.25 6.72
CA ILE A 208 0.46 5.06 5.87
C ILE A 208 0.98 5.36 4.46
N PHE A 209 0.50 6.45 3.85
CA PHE A 209 0.91 6.86 2.51
C PHE A 209 2.39 7.30 2.50
N GLY A 210 2.82 8.04 3.52
CA GLY A 210 4.21 8.43 3.71
C GLY A 210 5.15 7.23 3.86
N TYR A 211 4.75 6.24 4.67
CA TYR A 211 5.51 5.00 4.84
C TYR A 211 5.61 4.21 3.52
N ALA A 212 4.49 3.99 2.83
CA ALA A 212 4.49 3.26 1.57
C ALA A 212 5.33 3.99 0.49
N LYS A 213 5.30 5.33 0.50
CA LYS A 213 6.13 6.18 -0.34
C LYS A 213 7.61 6.07 0.04
N SER A 214 7.94 6.10 1.33
CA SER A 214 9.31 5.95 1.81
C SER A 214 9.88 4.57 1.52
N THR A 215 9.10 3.49 1.67
CA THR A 215 9.53 2.14 1.32
C THR A 215 9.74 1.96 -0.19
N SER A 216 9.05 2.74 -1.03
CA SER A 216 9.33 2.82 -2.46
C SER A 216 10.45 3.79 -2.81
N SER A 217 10.75 4.76 -1.95
CA SER A 217 11.84 5.76 -2.10
C SER A 217 13.13 5.38 -1.35
N ILE A 218 13.08 4.37 -0.46
CA ILE A 218 14.28 3.66 0.04
C ILE A 218 14.97 2.91 -1.12
N SER A 219 14.28 2.72 -2.23
CA SER A 219 14.91 2.30 -3.47
C SER A 219 15.86 3.41 -3.96
N SER A 220 17.08 3.00 -4.29
CA SER A 220 18.10 3.87 -4.88
C SER A 220 17.53 4.74 -6.03
N VAL A 221 18.07 5.94 -6.19
CA VAL A 221 17.73 6.82 -7.32
C VAL A 221 18.03 6.11 -8.65
N TYR A 222 17.07 6.09 -9.55
CA TYR A 222 17.21 5.41 -10.84
C TYR A 222 16.51 6.18 -11.97
N LEU A 223 16.97 5.93 -13.19
CA LEU A 223 16.29 6.38 -14.40
C LEU A 223 15.27 5.31 -14.82
N LYS A 224 14.03 5.71 -15.01
CA LYS A 224 12.98 4.85 -15.54
C LYS A 224 12.84 5.08 -17.03
N VAL A 225 13.05 4.03 -17.79
CA VAL A 225 12.76 4.00 -19.24
C VAL A 225 11.45 3.23 -19.42
N SER A 226 10.41 3.89 -19.91
CA SER A 226 9.08 3.29 -20.09
C SER A 226 8.44 3.69 -21.41
#